data_acc6da3852086146e6d63022efdb14d6
#
_entry.id   acc6da3852086146e6d63022efdb14d6
#
_cell.length_a   1.000
_cell.length_b   1.000
_cell.length_c   1.000
_cell.angle_alpha   90.00
_cell.angle_beta   90.00
_cell.angle_gamma   90.00
#
_symmetry.space_group_name_H-M   'P 1'
#
loop_
_entity.id
_entity.type
_entity.pdbx_description
1 polymer ?
#
loop_
_entity_poly.entity_id
_entity_poly.type
_entity_poly.pdbx_seq_one_letter_code
_entity_poly.pdbx_strand_id
1 'polypeptide(L)'
;MKKASIALILFVVVFAGILHVNNDIGIRKEKIVSDIRSSQRIDENWITDGETSDSMAAYISYPKDNTDHTYSIFVNRPGLSFGYFFRAGGSLTGADKYISEFTLDGYQERAFIATSALQVARLEINDGQDIRVIEFDSERPFSIVLPINAGELVFYDINGESVTVHECPL
;
A
#
# COMPACT_ATOMS: atom_id res chain seq x y z
N MET A 1 42.98 1.74 -20.30
CA MET A 1 41.89 2.37 -19.51
C MET A 1 40.70 2.82 -20.36
N LYS A 2 40.85 3.60 -21.46
CA LYS A 2 39.70 4.10 -22.28
C LYS A 2 38.78 3.01 -22.85
N LYS A 3 39.31 1.83 -23.27
CA LYS A 3 38.49 0.74 -23.83
C LYS A 3 37.63 0.05 -22.79
N ALA A 4 38.12 -0.14 -21.55
CA ALA A 4 37.33 -0.70 -20.45
C ALA A 4 36.18 0.22 -20.01
N SER A 5 36.42 1.56 -20.03
CA SER A 5 35.37 2.54 -19.69
C SER A 5 34.25 2.55 -20.75
N ILE A 6 34.61 2.43 -22.04
CA ILE A 6 33.63 2.37 -23.13
C ILE A 6 32.78 1.08 -23.02
N ALA A 7 33.38 -0.07 -22.73
CA ALA A 7 32.69 -1.33 -22.57
C ALA A 7 31.71 -1.28 -21.36
N LEU A 8 32.12 -0.67 -20.25
CA LEU A 8 31.25 -0.50 -19.07
C LEU A 8 30.04 0.40 -19.38
N ILE A 9 30.26 1.52 -20.07
CA ILE A 9 29.17 2.44 -20.47
C ILE A 9 28.17 1.70 -21.38
N LEU A 10 28.69 0.96 -22.37
CA LEU A 10 27.85 0.20 -23.30
C LEU A 10 27.00 -0.86 -22.56
N PHE A 11 27.61 -1.57 -21.59
CA PHE A 11 26.93 -2.54 -20.76
C PHE A 11 25.79 -1.89 -19.95
N VAL A 12 26.05 -0.74 -19.32
CA VAL A 12 25.04 -0.01 -18.53
C VAL A 12 23.87 0.45 -19.42
N VAL A 13 24.17 0.96 -20.62
CA VAL A 13 23.13 1.40 -21.56
C VAL A 13 22.27 0.23 -22.05
N VAL A 14 22.89 -0.89 -22.42
CA VAL A 14 22.16 -2.11 -22.85
C VAL A 14 21.32 -2.66 -21.71
N PHE A 15 21.88 -2.75 -20.50
CA PHE A 15 21.17 -3.21 -19.32
C PHE A 15 19.97 -2.32 -18.98
N ALA A 16 20.14 -1.00 -18.96
CA ALA A 16 19.05 -0.04 -18.76
C ALA A 16 17.97 -0.16 -19.86
N GLY A 17 18.39 -0.39 -21.12
CA GLY A 17 17.49 -0.63 -22.23
C GLY A 17 16.65 -1.91 -22.04
N ILE A 18 17.26 -2.99 -21.57
CA ILE A 18 16.55 -4.25 -21.27
C ILE A 18 15.50 -4.03 -20.16
N LEU A 19 15.87 -3.37 -19.06
CA LEU A 19 14.95 -3.07 -17.97
C LEU A 19 13.77 -2.20 -18.43
N HIS A 20 14.04 -1.23 -19.30
CA HIS A 20 12.98 -0.36 -19.84
C HIS A 20 12.02 -1.12 -20.75
N VAL A 21 12.54 -1.97 -21.66
CA VAL A 21 11.71 -2.78 -22.58
C VAL A 21 10.86 -3.80 -21.82
N ASN A 22 11.39 -4.37 -20.73
CA ASN A 22 10.66 -5.35 -19.90
C ASN A 22 9.69 -4.71 -18.88
N ASN A 23 9.59 -3.36 -18.85
CA ASN A 23 8.84 -2.65 -17.82
C ASN A 23 9.28 -3.01 -16.37
N ASP A 24 10.58 -3.19 -16.16
CA ASP A 24 11.16 -3.50 -14.84
C ASP A 24 11.56 -2.23 -14.06
N ILE A 25 11.24 -1.06 -14.58
CA ILE A 25 11.45 0.24 -13.91
C ILE A 25 10.09 0.77 -13.45
N GLY A 26 9.83 0.64 -12.18
CA GLY A 26 8.63 1.15 -11.52
C GLY A 26 8.80 2.57 -10.97
N ILE A 27 7.87 2.95 -10.11
CA ILE A 27 7.81 4.28 -9.48
C ILE A 27 8.66 4.26 -8.21
N ARG A 28 9.42 5.32 -7.97
CA ARG A 28 10.15 5.48 -6.71
C ARG A 28 9.17 5.74 -5.56
N LYS A 29 9.50 5.28 -4.34
CA LYS A 29 8.72 5.48 -3.12
C LYS A 29 8.20 6.91 -2.96
N GLU A 30 9.08 7.90 -3.13
CA GLU A 30 8.77 9.33 -2.97
C GLU A 30 7.83 9.88 -4.05
N LYS A 31 7.60 9.11 -5.12
CA LYS A 31 6.74 9.50 -6.24
C LYS A 31 5.36 8.83 -6.24
N ILE A 32 5.12 7.86 -5.35
CA ILE A 32 3.87 7.10 -5.31
C ILE A 32 2.67 8.04 -5.13
N VAL A 33 2.71 8.93 -4.14
CA VAL A 33 1.59 9.87 -3.89
C VAL A 33 1.32 10.78 -5.09
N SER A 34 2.38 11.27 -5.77
CA SER A 34 2.19 12.10 -6.96
C SER A 34 1.63 11.31 -8.14
N ASP A 35 1.97 10.03 -8.25
CA ASP A 35 1.43 9.12 -9.26
C ASP A 35 -0.03 8.81 -9.00
N ILE A 36 -0.42 8.50 -7.76
CA ILE A 36 -1.81 8.31 -7.34
C ILE A 36 -2.66 9.52 -7.75
N ARG A 37 -2.21 10.72 -7.38
CA ARG A 37 -2.94 11.96 -7.68
C ARG A 37 -3.15 12.17 -9.18
N SER A 38 -2.12 11.93 -9.99
CA SER A 38 -2.21 12.11 -11.44
C SER A 38 -3.01 11.03 -12.14
N SER A 39 -2.82 9.75 -11.76
CA SER A 39 -3.44 8.60 -12.41
C SER A 39 -4.92 8.46 -12.07
N GLN A 40 -5.32 8.73 -10.83
CA GLN A 40 -6.71 8.69 -10.36
C GLN A 40 -7.43 10.05 -10.48
N ARG A 41 -6.74 11.09 -10.97
CA ARG A 41 -7.29 12.45 -11.11
C ARG A 41 -7.82 13.00 -9.79
N ILE A 42 -7.08 12.79 -8.72
CA ILE A 42 -7.44 13.24 -7.37
C ILE A 42 -7.19 14.74 -7.25
N ASP A 43 -8.16 15.48 -6.77
CA ASP A 43 -8.07 16.91 -6.54
C ASP A 43 -7.00 17.24 -5.48
N GLU A 44 -6.42 18.44 -5.58
CA GLU A 44 -5.37 18.89 -4.65
C GLU A 44 -5.84 19.02 -3.19
N ASN A 45 -7.15 19.23 -2.98
CA ASN A 45 -7.77 19.35 -1.65
C ASN A 45 -8.04 18.01 -0.97
N TRP A 46 -7.88 16.88 -1.69
CA TRP A 46 -7.97 15.55 -1.09
C TRP A 46 -6.72 15.22 -0.26
N ILE A 47 -6.93 14.47 0.79
CA ILE A 47 -5.87 13.86 1.59
C ILE A 47 -5.52 12.53 0.93
N THR A 48 -4.23 12.24 0.82
CA THR A 48 -3.71 10.91 0.44
C THR A 48 -2.80 10.46 1.55
N ASP A 49 -3.19 9.39 2.22
CA ASP A 49 -2.50 8.84 3.39
C ASP A 49 -2.28 7.33 3.22
N GLY A 50 -1.24 6.80 3.84
CA GLY A 50 -0.95 5.37 3.78
C GLY A 50 0.50 5.05 4.07
N GLU A 51 0.84 3.78 3.89
CA GLU A 51 2.12 3.22 4.26
C GLU A 51 2.85 2.58 3.07
N THR A 52 4.16 2.64 3.11
CA THR A 52 5.05 1.97 2.15
C THR A 52 6.12 1.19 2.89
N SER A 53 6.07 -0.12 2.76
CA SER A 53 7.10 -1.08 3.20
C SER A 53 8.11 -1.33 2.08
N ASP A 54 8.97 -2.33 2.23
CA ASP A 54 9.94 -2.72 1.22
C ASP A 54 9.31 -3.42 0.01
N SER A 55 8.19 -4.14 0.18
CA SER A 55 7.57 -4.92 -0.90
C SER A 55 6.18 -4.44 -1.31
N MET A 56 5.50 -3.68 -0.47
CA MET A 56 4.12 -3.23 -0.71
C MET A 56 3.93 -1.77 -0.31
N ALA A 57 3.02 -1.09 -0.99
CA ALA A 57 2.55 0.22 -0.59
C ALA A 57 1.04 0.29 -0.74
N ALA A 58 0.36 0.79 0.29
CA ALA A 58 -1.08 0.91 0.33
C ALA A 58 -1.47 2.33 0.75
N TYR A 59 -2.34 2.94 -0.03
CA TYR A 59 -2.79 4.31 0.18
C TYR A 59 -4.29 4.41 0.06
N ILE A 60 -4.86 5.28 0.87
CA ILE A 60 -6.24 5.74 0.75
C ILE A 60 -6.26 7.24 0.45
N SER A 61 -7.14 7.66 -0.45
CA SER A 61 -7.33 9.06 -0.78
C SER A 61 -8.79 9.44 -0.58
N TYR A 62 -9.02 10.58 0.07
CA TYR A 62 -10.35 11.02 0.45
C TYR A 62 -10.43 12.55 0.57
N PRO A 63 -11.60 13.18 0.33
CA PRO A 63 -11.82 14.59 0.59
C PRO A 63 -11.92 14.86 2.09
N LYS A 64 -11.78 16.11 2.50
CA LYS A 64 -11.81 16.50 3.93
C LYS A 64 -13.13 16.19 4.65
N ASP A 65 -14.21 16.06 3.92
CA ASP A 65 -15.54 15.73 4.44
C ASP A 65 -15.82 14.20 4.48
N ASN A 66 -14.84 13.37 4.11
CA ASN A 66 -14.93 11.91 4.09
C ASN A 66 -16.12 11.34 3.29
N THR A 67 -16.58 12.05 2.24
CA THR A 67 -17.75 11.64 1.46
C THR A 67 -17.45 10.61 0.38
N ASP A 68 -16.19 10.47 -0.01
CA ASP A 68 -15.74 9.52 -1.03
C ASP A 68 -14.33 8.98 -0.67
N HIS A 69 -14.04 7.77 -1.09
CA HIS A 69 -12.77 7.13 -0.79
C HIS A 69 -12.27 6.34 -2.00
N THR A 70 -10.99 6.52 -2.32
CA THR A 70 -10.30 5.66 -3.30
C THR A 70 -9.08 5.04 -2.67
N TYR A 71 -8.71 3.85 -3.14
CA TYR A 71 -7.51 3.16 -2.68
C TYR A 71 -6.53 2.92 -3.83
N SER A 72 -5.28 2.69 -3.47
CA SER A 72 -4.21 2.32 -4.40
C SER A 72 -3.24 1.36 -3.73
N ILE A 73 -3.00 0.23 -4.37
CA ILE A 73 -2.00 -0.76 -3.96
C ILE A 73 -0.89 -0.79 -5.00
N PHE A 74 0.33 -0.69 -4.52
CA PHE A 74 1.55 -0.85 -5.33
C PHE A 74 2.39 -1.96 -4.73
N VAL A 75 3.17 -2.62 -5.56
CA VAL A 75 4.09 -3.68 -5.14
C VAL A 75 5.47 -3.48 -5.75
N ASN A 76 6.49 -3.74 -4.96
CA ASN A 76 7.86 -3.86 -5.44
C ASN A 76 8.04 -5.32 -5.89
N ARG A 77 8.23 -5.54 -7.19
CA ARG A 77 8.34 -6.88 -7.76
C ARG A 77 9.64 -7.56 -7.33
N PRO A 78 9.61 -8.86 -7.01
CA PRO A 78 10.83 -9.59 -6.72
C PRO A 78 11.71 -9.72 -7.97
N GLY A 79 13.03 -9.81 -7.78
CA GLY A 79 13.99 -9.99 -8.85
C GLY A 79 14.73 -8.71 -9.27
N LEU A 80 15.03 -8.57 -10.55
CA LEU A 80 15.78 -7.43 -11.11
C LEU A 80 14.87 -6.27 -11.50
N SER A 81 13.79 -6.04 -10.80
CA SER A 81 12.94 -4.87 -10.98
C SER A 81 13.30 -3.77 -9.97
N PHE A 82 12.98 -2.53 -10.29
CA PHE A 82 13.31 -1.38 -9.45
C PHE A 82 12.07 -0.51 -9.24
N GLY A 83 11.71 -0.30 -7.98
CA GLY A 83 10.60 0.55 -7.58
C GLY A 83 9.26 -0.19 -7.49
N TYR A 84 8.20 0.59 -7.34
CA TYR A 84 6.84 0.10 -7.09
C TYR A 84 6.01 0.14 -8.37
N PHE A 85 5.18 -0.87 -8.55
CA PHE A 85 4.29 -1.02 -9.69
C PHE A 85 2.86 -0.99 -9.19
N PHE A 86 2.00 -0.20 -9.83
CA PHE A 86 0.58 -0.20 -9.55
C PHE A 86 -0.01 -1.60 -9.75
N ARG A 87 -0.75 -2.09 -8.77
CA ARG A 87 -1.36 -3.42 -8.79
C ARG A 87 -2.88 -3.36 -8.81
N ALA A 88 -3.46 -2.56 -7.92
CA ALA A 88 -4.91 -2.40 -7.82
C ALA A 88 -5.26 -1.00 -7.29
N GLY A 89 -6.45 -0.57 -7.60
CA GLY A 89 -7.01 0.68 -7.09
C GLY A 89 -8.43 0.88 -7.57
N GLY A 90 -9.17 1.70 -6.86
CA GLY A 90 -10.56 1.97 -7.18
C GLY A 90 -11.29 2.68 -6.04
N SER A 91 -12.61 2.82 -6.19
CA SER A 91 -13.48 3.36 -5.15
C SER A 91 -13.72 2.32 -4.04
N LEU A 92 -13.81 2.79 -2.79
CA LEU A 92 -14.25 2.02 -1.63
C LEU A 92 -15.74 2.22 -1.34
N THR A 93 -16.52 2.72 -2.29
CA THR A 93 -17.97 2.91 -2.12
C THR A 93 -18.62 1.58 -1.73
N GLY A 94 -19.27 1.56 -0.56
CA GLY A 94 -19.90 0.35 0.00
C GLY A 94 -19.00 -0.53 0.87
N ALA A 95 -17.72 -0.18 1.07
CA ALA A 95 -16.80 -0.85 2.00
C ALA A 95 -16.92 -0.34 3.45
N ASP A 96 -18.02 0.32 3.80
CA ASP A 96 -18.24 0.94 5.11
C ASP A 96 -18.60 -0.06 6.23
N LYS A 97 -18.57 -1.35 5.94
CA LYS A 97 -18.98 -2.41 6.87
C LYS A 97 -17.85 -3.34 7.30
N TYR A 98 -16.69 -3.23 6.70
CA TYR A 98 -15.54 -4.10 6.94
C TYR A 98 -14.23 -3.43 6.56
N ILE A 99 -13.15 -3.90 7.14
CA ILE A 99 -11.80 -3.55 6.73
C ILE A 99 -11.43 -4.42 5.53
N SER A 100 -10.96 -3.82 4.45
CA SER A 100 -10.47 -4.55 3.28
C SER A 100 -9.03 -5.00 3.51
N GLU A 101 -8.79 -6.31 3.46
CA GLU A 101 -7.46 -6.91 3.50
C GLU A 101 -7.03 -7.30 2.09
N PHE A 102 -5.94 -6.73 1.60
CA PHE A 102 -5.37 -7.03 0.29
C PHE A 102 -4.14 -7.92 0.42
N THR A 103 -4.19 -9.08 -0.21
CA THR A 103 -3.10 -10.05 -0.26
C THR A 103 -2.68 -10.30 -1.71
N LEU A 104 -1.41 -10.64 -1.92
CA LEU A 104 -0.89 -11.00 -3.23
C LEU A 104 0.03 -12.21 -3.11
N ASP A 105 -0.18 -13.19 -3.98
CA ASP A 105 0.62 -14.41 -4.02
C ASP A 105 2.10 -14.11 -4.23
N GLY A 106 2.94 -14.75 -3.41
CA GLY A 106 4.39 -14.58 -3.44
C GLY A 106 4.93 -13.40 -2.65
N TYR A 107 4.08 -12.57 -2.04
CA TYR A 107 4.47 -11.49 -1.14
C TYR A 107 4.31 -11.91 0.33
N GLN A 108 5.15 -11.35 1.20
CA GLN A 108 5.16 -11.64 2.63
C GLN A 108 4.46 -10.55 3.46
N GLU A 109 3.74 -9.67 2.79
CA GLU A 109 3.03 -8.55 3.37
C GLU A 109 1.60 -8.49 2.84
N ARG A 110 0.73 -7.87 3.63
CA ARG A 110 -0.68 -7.61 3.33
C ARG A 110 -1.04 -6.19 3.72
N ALA A 111 -1.96 -5.59 3.00
CA ALA A 111 -2.43 -4.25 3.27
C ALA A 111 -3.84 -4.28 3.86
N PHE A 112 -4.10 -3.39 4.82
CA PHE A 112 -5.44 -3.17 5.38
C PHE A 112 -5.86 -1.74 5.12
N ILE A 113 -7.07 -1.58 4.60
CA ILE A 113 -7.64 -0.27 4.29
C ILE A 113 -9.05 -0.20 4.88
N ALA A 114 -9.34 0.89 5.58
CA ALA A 114 -10.63 1.15 6.18
C ALA A 114 -11.08 2.60 5.97
N THR A 115 -12.38 2.79 5.80
CA THR A 115 -13.01 4.10 5.81
C THR A 115 -13.26 4.58 7.25
N SER A 116 -13.46 5.88 7.46
CA SER A 116 -13.80 6.45 8.78
C SER A 116 -15.17 5.99 9.30
N ALA A 117 -16.05 5.46 8.45
CA ALA A 117 -17.37 4.99 8.85
C ALA A 117 -17.31 3.82 9.85
N LEU A 118 -16.21 3.06 9.86
CA LEU A 118 -15.98 1.95 10.79
C LEU A 118 -15.52 2.41 12.17
N GLN A 119 -15.10 3.67 12.32
CA GLN A 119 -14.58 4.23 13.58
C GLN A 119 -13.54 3.34 14.27
N VAL A 120 -12.64 2.74 13.49
CA VAL A 120 -11.60 1.87 14.02
C VAL A 120 -10.67 2.67 14.91
N ALA A 121 -10.53 2.24 16.18
CA ALA A 121 -9.72 2.94 17.17
C ALA A 121 -8.38 2.25 17.44
N ARG A 122 -8.31 0.93 17.31
CA ARG A 122 -7.06 0.18 17.55
C ARG A 122 -7.01 -1.15 16.83
N LEU A 123 -5.79 -1.60 16.61
CA LEU A 123 -5.43 -2.95 16.19
C LEU A 123 -4.62 -3.62 17.29
N GLU A 124 -5.01 -4.80 17.70
CA GLU A 124 -4.23 -5.69 18.55
C GLU A 124 -3.57 -6.77 17.68
N ILE A 125 -2.27 -6.97 17.88
CA ILE A 125 -1.45 -7.95 17.18
C ILE A 125 -0.88 -8.89 18.23
N ASN A 126 -1.33 -10.14 18.24
CA ASN A 126 -0.87 -11.16 19.17
C ASN A 126 0.07 -12.13 18.42
N ASP A 127 1.36 -12.10 18.71
CA ASP A 127 2.38 -12.99 18.12
C ASP A 127 2.56 -14.31 18.89
N GLY A 128 1.76 -14.54 19.92
CA GLY A 128 1.80 -15.69 20.80
C GLY A 128 2.73 -15.51 22.02
N GLN A 129 3.46 -14.42 22.12
CA GLN A 129 4.29 -14.05 23.28
C GLN A 129 3.82 -12.72 23.88
N ASP A 130 3.62 -11.73 23.04
CA ASP A 130 3.22 -10.38 23.42
C ASP A 130 2.03 -9.89 22.59
N ILE A 131 1.29 -8.93 23.16
CA ILE A 131 0.24 -8.20 22.43
C ILE A 131 0.76 -6.79 22.16
N ARG A 132 0.92 -6.47 20.88
CA ARG A 132 1.26 -5.13 20.42
C ARG A 132 -0.02 -4.41 19.98
N VAL A 133 -0.17 -3.14 20.38
CA VAL A 133 -1.33 -2.31 20.04
C VAL A 133 -0.90 -1.18 19.13
N ILE A 134 -1.65 -0.96 18.07
CA ILE A 134 -1.55 0.20 17.17
C ILE A 134 -2.84 0.99 17.33
N GLU A 135 -2.74 2.26 17.70
CA GLU A 135 -3.87 3.17 17.84
C GLU A 135 -4.11 3.92 16.52
N PHE A 136 -5.38 4.13 16.19
CA PHE A 136 -5.83 4.89 15.02
C PHE A 136 -6.66 6.10 15.44
N ASP A 137 -6.64 7.13 14.59
CA ASP A 137 -7.62 8.21 14.65
C ASP A 137 -8.93 7.69 14.05
N SER A 138 -9.90 7.39 14.90
CA SER A 138 -11.18 6.79 14.50
C SER A 138 -12.05 7.68 13.60
N GLU A 139 -11.74 8.98 13.52
CA GLU A 139 -12.45 9.92 12.65
C GLU A 139 -11.85 9.96 11.23
N ARG A 140 -10.75 9.22 10.98
CA ARG A 140 -10.06 9.21 9.69
C ARG A 140 -10.02 7.83 9.07
N PRO A 141 -10.08 7.76 7.75
CA PRO A 141 -9.69 6.56 7.02
C PRO A 141 -8.22 6.23 7.28
N PHE A 142 -7.86 4.97 7.22
CA PHE A 142 -6.46 4.56 7.32
C PHE A 142 -6.08 3.50 6.28
N SER A 143 -4.78 3.40 6.04
CA SER A 143 -4.16 2.34 5.27
C SER A 143 -2.84 1.96 5.91
N ILE A 144 -2.65 0.66 6.20
CA ILE A 144 -1.42 0.11 6.79
C ILE A 144 -0.97 -1.13 6.06
N VAL A 145 0.32 -1.44 6.15
CA VAL A 145 0.94 -2.64 5.59
C VAL A 145 1.57 -3.44 6.73
N LEU A 146 1.24 -4.73 6.82
CA LEU A 146 1.74 -5.61 7.85
C LEU A 146 2.30 -6.90 7.26
N PRO A 147 3.31 -7.53 7.90
CA PRO A 147 3.75 -8.87 7.53
C PRO A 147 2.60 -9.90 7.65
N ILE A 148 2.57 -10.89 6.75
CA ILE A 148 1.58 -11.98 6.82
C ILE A 148 1.71 -12.76 8.14
N ASN A 149 2.94 -12.91 8.63
CA ASN A 149 3.26 -13.63 9.86
C ASN A 149 3.30 -12.72 11.11
N ALA A 150 2.65 -11.55 11.07
CA ALA A 150 2.64 -10.62 12.21
C ALA A 150 1.98 -11.21 13.48
N GLY A 151 1.17 -12.25 13.34
CA GLY A 151 0.38 -12.86 14.41
C GLY A 151 -1.13 -12.77 14.13
N GLU A 152 -1.93 -13.06 15.15
CA GLU A 152 -3.37 -12.87 15.11
C GLU A 152 -3.69 -11.38 15.19
N LEU A 153 -4.53 -10.88 14.29
CA LEU A 153 -4.91 -9.48 14.19
C LEU A 153 -6.37 -9.30 14.56
N VAL A 154 -6.65 -8.39 15.48
CA VAL A 154 -8.02 -8.00 15.82
C VAL A 154 -8.13 -6.49 15.83
N PHE A 155 -8.99 -5.96 14.97
CA PHE A 155 -9.33 -4.55 14.93
C PHE A 155 -10.54 -4.28 15.82
N TYR A 156 -10.53 -3.16 16.52
CA TYR A 156 -11.60 -2.72 17.38
C TYR A 156 -12.03 -1.31 17.05
N ASP A 157 -13.33 -1.08 17.10
CA ASP A 157 -13.93 0.24 16.99
C ASP A 157 -13.80 1.05 18.31
N ILE A 158 -14.36 2.27 18.32
CA ILE A 158 -14.39 3.16 19.50
C ILE A 158 -15.16 2.58 20.69
N ASN A 159 -16.08 1.62 20.47
CA ASN A 159 -16.86 0.95 21.51
C ASN A 159 -16.15 -0.28 22.06
N GLY A 160 -15.03 -0.69 21.46
CA GLY A 160 -14.28 -1.90 21.79
C GLY A 160 -14.90 -3.16 21.17
N GLU A 161 -15.77 -3.02 20.18
CA GLU A 161 -16.30 -4.14 19.42
C GLU A 161 -15.33 -4.50 18.27
N SER A 162 -15.21 -5.82 18.00
CA SER A 162 -14.35 -6.28 16.92
C SER A 162 -14.93 -5.94 15.54
N VAL A 163 -14.08 -5.40 14.67
CA VAL A 163 -14.44 -5.03 13.29
C VAL A 163 -14.10 -6.16 12.35
N THR A 164 -15.03 -6.52 11.47
CA THR A 164 -14.84 -7.59 10.49
C THR A 164 -13.79 -7.19 9.43
N VAL A 165 -12.92 -8.13 9.09
CA VAL A 165 -11.98 -8.03 7.98
C VAL A 165 -12.50 -8.86 6.81
N HIS A 166 -12.45 -8.29 5.59
CA HIS A 166 -12.83 -8.94 4.34
C HIS A 166 -11.61 -9.10 3.44
N GLU A 167 -11.30 -10.33 3.07
CA GLU A 167 -10.16 -10.64 2.20
C GLU A 167 -10.45 -10.26 0.74
N CYS A 168 -9.52 -9.55 0.13
CA CYS A 168 -9.54 -9.10 -1.26
C CYS A 168 -8.25 -9.58 -1.97
N PRO A 169 -8.19 -10.82 -2.46
CA PRO A 169 -7.01 -11.31 -3.16
C PRO A 169 -6.79 -10.53 -4.47
N LEU A 170 -5.51 -10.22 -4.79
CA LEU A 170 -5.10 -9.40 -5.94
C LEU A 170 -4.48 -10.22 -7.09
#